data_c9606cf8a01b2bc83e1ae1ddd99a30f6
#
_entry.id   c9606cf8a01b2bc83e1ae1ddd99a30f6
#
_cell.length_a   1.000
_cell.length_b   1.000
_cell.length_c   1.000
_cell.angle_alpha   90.00
_cell.angle_beta   90.00
_cell.angle_gamma   90.00
#
_symmetry.space_group_name_H-M   'P 1'
#
loop_
_entity.id
_entity.type
_entity.pdbx_description
1 polymer ?
#
loop_
_entity_poly.entity_id
_entity_poly.type
_entity_poly.pdbx_seq_one_letter_code
_entity_poly.pdbx_strand_id
1 'polypeptide(L)'
;MTFRRIVYSVFGVLVFLSAAQSQTEVRIATYNLKLLTDKPFNFHGNPVTDVRTQGDRLSKLQSVIEDLGADIIALQEVNDRDSLKLLFDPNDWWLLIDDDSGEHQDVALVVRKTLGLNAAHAPGDGDADDQHFLFEGSANENFFPDRRDLLFAGVDIPGRSKPLFVMVVHAKSRLGGRADTDSQRTGAAAAIVSALEQEFHERDVVILGDFNDNPDDQSLNVLETGNPFAMGGHDATGTFLINLCEPLVAAGHVSWGRNSANIEGDRVNTIDPESRERNDDGRGSNDGNSGDILFDQLLISPSLWTSYVAGSASVYNGSDGARGNNSNRASDHLPVFADFVFADAPPPTQIARITAVLPDPIGPDQGKETVTIRNLTNASLDLSGWELRDIANNKFTLTGALPANETIVVTMTTFAMPLNQTGDTIRLMRGPAVIHQVTYSGSQVVEGQEVTFN
;
A
#
# COMPACT_ATOMS: atom_id res chain seq x y z
N MET A 1 -41.27 66.64 27.22
CA MET A 1 -41.30 65.78 26.01
C MET A 1 -39.90 65.18 25.86
N THR A 2 -39.76 63.91 26.25
CA THR A 2 -38.46 63.22 26.29
C THR A 2 -38.44 62.23 25.11
N PHE A 3 -37.58 62.50 24.12
CA PHE A 3 -37.41 61.58 22.97
C PHE A 3 -36.47 60.44 23.37
N ARG A 4 -37.01 59.21 23.39
CA ARG A 4 -36.23 57.97 23.45
C ARG A 4 -35.73 57.61 22.04
N ARG A 5 -34.43 57.58 21.86
CA ARG A 5 -33.80 56.97 20.66
C ARG A 5 -33.80 55.46 20.82
N ILE A 6 -34.44 54.76 19.87
CA ILE A 6 -34.35 53.31 19.73
C ILE A 6 -33.19 53.01 18.78
N VAL A 7 -32.19 52.29 19.30
CA VAL A 7 -31.01 51.81 18.52
C VAL A 7 -31.39 50.37 18.07
N TYR A 8 -31.53 50.18 16.77
CA TYR A 8 -31.67 48.84 16.20
C TYR A 8 -30.28 48.28 15.94
N SER A 9 -29.88 47.24 16.68
CA SER A 9 -28.72 46.43 16.38
C SER A 9 -29.13 45.40 15.32
N VAL A 10 -28.58 45.58 14.09
CA VAL A 10 -28.70 44.57 13.04
C VAL A 10 -27.61 43.53 13.31
N PHE A 11 -28.01 42.39 13.84
CA PHE A 11 -27.17 41.18 13.86
C PHE A 11 -27.13 40.61 12.44
N GLY A 12 -26.07 40.86 11.69
CA GLY A 12 -25.77 40.17 10.48
C GLY A 12 -25.36 38.73 10.78
N VAL A 13 -26.21 37.76 10.49
CA VAL A 13 -25.83 36.36 10.48
C VAL A 13 -24.97 36.12 9.23
N LEU A 14 -23.68 36.01 9.41
CA LEU A 14 -22.78 35.47 8.37
C LEU A 14 -23.07 33.97 8.26
N VAL A 15 -23.83 33.58 7.27
CA VAL A 15 -23.95 32.19 6.84
C VAL A 15 -22.68 31.88 6.05
N PHE A 16 -21.73 31.19 6.69
CA PHE A 16 -20.65 30.54 5.96
C PHE A 16 -21.27 29.37 5.20
N LEU A 17 -21.56 29.57 3.94
CA LEU A 17 -21.73 28.47 3.00
C LEU A 17 -20.36 27.82 2.82
N SER A 18 -20.08 26.77 3.57
CA SER A 18 -19.01 25.86 3.20
C SER A 18 -19.40 25.25 1.86
N ALA A 19 -18.67 25.58 0.80
CA ALA A 19 -18.77 24.81 -0.43
C ALA A 19 -18.51 23.34 -0.04
N ALA A 20 -19.46 22.48 -0.29
CA ALA A 20 -19.22 21.05 -0.16
C ALA A 20 -18.05 20.70 -1.08
N GLN A 21 -16.92 20.31 -0.51
CA GLN A 21 -15.81 19.81 -1.29
C GLN A 21 -16.27 18.56 -2.00
N SER A 22 -16.01 18.47 -3.30
CA SER A 22 -16.27 17.24 -4.02
C SER A 22 -15.33 16.16 -3.46
N GLN A 23 -15.87 15.00 -3.20
CA GLN A 23 -15.12 13.83 -2.74
C GLN A 23 -15.22 12.78 -3.84
N THR A 24 -14.08 12.18 -4.17
CA THR A 24 -14.03 11.04 -5.08
C THR A 24 -13.83 9.79 -4.25
N GLU A 25 -14.83 8.92 -4.26
CA GLU A 25 -14.73 7.60 -3.67
C GLU A 25 -14.08 6.66 -4.68
N VAL A 26 -13.11 5.85 -4.22
CA VAL A 26 -12.37 4.89 -5.05
C VAL A 26 -12.23 3.59 -4.29
N ARG A 27 -12.71 2.50 -4.86
CA ARG A 27 -12.43 1.16 -4.37
C ARG A 27 -11.24 0.57 -5.11
N ILE A 28 -10.25 0.11 -4.35
CA ILE A 28 -9.03 -0.51 -4.87
C ILE A 28 -9.01 -1.98 -4.44
N ALA A 29 -8.76 -2.88 -5.37
CA ALA A 29 -8.81 -4.31 -5.12
C ALA A 29 -7.63 -5.05 -5.77
N THR A 30 -7.33 -6.25 -5.26
CA THR A 30 -6.47 -7.23 -5.91
C THR A 30 -7.21 -8.55 -6.08
N TYR A 31 -6.92 -9.27 -7.17
CA TYR A 31 -7.52 -10.56 -7.45
C TYR A 31 -6.63 -11.44 -8.33
N ASN A 32 -6.14 -12.54 -7.81
CA ASN A 32 -5.49 -13.58 -8.60
C ASN A 32 -6.54 -14.37 -9.36
N LEU A 33 -6.44 -14.40 -10.70
CA LEU A 33 -7.44 -14.97 -11.61
C LEU A 33 -7.17 -16.43 -11.98
N LYS A 34 -6.19 -17.07 -11.38
CA LYS A 34 -5.85 -18.48 -11.61
C LYS A 34 -5.75 -18.83 -13.09
N LEU A 35 -4.69 -18.39 -13.73
CA LEU A 35 -4.41 -18.68 -15.14
C LEU A 35 -5.60 -18.32 -16.07
N LEU A 36 -6.05 -17.07 -15.99
CA LEU A 36 -7.06 -16.56 -16.92
C LEU A 36 -6.51 -16.56 -18.34
N THR A 37 -7.17 -17.30 -19.25
CA THR A 37 -6.76 -17.38 -20.65
C THR A 37 -7.95 -17.50 -21.59
N ASP A 38 -7.83 -16.87 -22.76
CA ASP A 38 -8.77 -16.98 -23.87
C ASP A 38 -8.38 -18.07 -24.90
N LYS A 39 -7.22 -18.72 -24.69
CA LYS A 39 -6.67 -19.77 -25.56
C LYS A 39 -6.01 -20.87 -24.73
N PRO A 40 -6.01 -22.13 -25.22
CA PRO A 40 -5.34 -23.21 -24.50
C PRO A 40 -3.81 -23.06 -24.58
N PHE A 41 -3.14 -23.39 -23.48
CA PHE A 41 -1.68 -23.50 -23.40
C PHE A 41 -1.25 -24.64 -22.46
N ASN A 42 0.05 -24.90 -22.38
CA ASN A 42 0.61 -25.90 -21.48
C ASN A 42 1.41 -25.20 -20.37
N PHE A 43 0.96 -25.35 -19.14
CA PHE A 43 1.62 -24.76 -17.98
C PHE A 43 2.31 -25.88 -17.17
N HIS A 44 3.63 -25.90 -17.18
CA HIS A 44 4.46 -26.92 -16.49
C HIS A 44 4.01 -28.37 -16.76
N GLY A 45 3.67 -28.68 -18.00
CA GLY A 45 3.22 -30.02 -18.40
C GLY A 45 1.72 -30.29 -18.17
N ASN A 46 0.99 -29.32 -17.60
CA ASN A 46 -0.45 -29.43 -17.39
C ASN A 46 -1.20 -28.57 -18.43
N PRO A 47 -2.20 -29.11 -19.13
CA PRO A 47 -2.98 -28.35 -20.08
C PRO A 47 -3.89 -27.38 -19.34
N VAL A 48 -3.80 -26.09 -19.70
CA VAL A 48 -4.74 -25.03 -19.32
C VAL A 48 -5.64 -24.77 -20.50
N THR A 49 -6.94 -24.69 -20.28
CA THR A 49 -7.92 -24.50 -21.35
C THR A 49 -8.48 -23.09 -21.33
N ASP A 50 -8.99 -22.63 -22.45
CA ASP A 50 -9.73 -21.40 -22.57
C ASP A 50 -10.84 -21.32 -21.49
N VAL A 51 -10.88 -20.20 -20.75
CA VAL A 51 -11.81 -20.00 -19.64
C VAL A 51 -13.28 -20.14 -20.08
N ARG A 52 -13.60 -19.83 -21.35
CA ARG A 52 -14.94 -19.99 -21.93
C ARG A 52 -15.38 -21.45 -22.02
N THR A 53 -14.44 -22.38 -21.95
CA THR A 53 -14.70 -23.84 -21.98
C THR A 53 -14.70 -24.48 -20.60
N GLN A 54 -14.44 -23.70 -19.54
CA GLN A 54 -14.33 -24.15 -18.16
C GLN A 54 -15.68 -24.07 -17.40
N GLY A 55 -16.77 -24.50 -18.01
CA GLY A 55 -18.10 -24.47 -17.41
C GLY A 55 -18.60 -23.05 -17.20
N ASP A 56 -19.00 -22.71 -15.99
CA ASP A 56 -19.52 -21.40 -15.61
C ASP A 56 -18.46 -20.44 -15.02
N ARG A 57 -17.16 -20.80 -15.12
CA ARG A 57 -16.07 -20.04 -14.50
C ARG A 57 -16.02 -18.60 -15.00
N LEU A 58 -16.11 -18.38 -16.31
CA LEU A 58 -16.08 -17.02 -16.86
C LEU A 58 -17.21 -16.17 -16.31
N SER A 59 -18.43 -16.68 -16.27
CA SER A 59 -19.58 -15.95 -15.75
C SER A 59 -19.45 -15.64 -14.24
N LYS A 60 -18.82 -16.53 -13.49
CA LYS A 60 -18.53 -16.29 -12.07
C LYS A 60 -17.45 -15.22 -11.87
N LEU A 61 -16.39 -15.24 -12.68
CA LEU A 61 -15.38 -14.16 -12.65
C LEU A 61 -16.02 -12.81 -12.97
N GLN A 62 -16.88 -12.76 -13.98
CA GLN A 62 -17.62 -11.54 -14.34
C GLN A 62 -18.53 -11.07 -13.18
N SER A 63 -19.27 -12.00 -12.56
CA SER A 63 -20.13 -11.70 -11.40
C SER A 63 -19.33 -11.17 -10.22
N VAL A 64 -18.17 -11.79 -9.91
CA VAL A 64 -17.29 -11.33 -8.83
C VAL A 64 -16.78 -9.91 -9.10
N ILE A 65 -16.33 -9.61 -10.31
CA ILE A 65 -15.81 -8.29 -10.68
C ILE A 65 -16.91 -7.22 -10.64
N GLU A 66 -18.10 -7.56 -11.12
CA GLU A 66 -19.25 -6.65 -11.08
C GLU A 66 -19.67 -6.35 -9.64
N ASP A 67 -19.77 -7.40 -8.81
CA ASP A 67 -20.19 -7.30 -7.41
C ASP A 67 -19.14 -6.59 -6.53
N LEU A 68 -17.86 -6.78 -6.85
CA LEU A 68 -16.74 -6.08 -6.21
C LEU A 68 -16.84 -4.56 -6.41
N GLY A 69 -17.29 -4.12 -7.58
CA GLY A 69 -17.53 -2.72 -7.88
C GLY A 69 -16.30 -1.84 -7.74
N ALA A 70 -15.09 -2.40 -7.95
CA ALA A 70 -13.84 -1.67 -7.79
C ALA A 70 -13.56 -0.75 -8.99
N ASP A 71 -12.80 0.32 -8.74
CA ASP A 71 -12.36 1.28 -9.75
C ASP A 71 -10.95 1.00 -10.25
N ILE A 72 -10.13 0.38 -9.39
CA ILE A 72 -8.75 -0.03 -9.66
C ILE A 72 -8.61 -1.48 -9.20
N ILE A 73 -8.16 -2.37 -10.09
CA ILE A 73 -7.97 -3.78 -9.75
C ILE A 73 -6.60 -4.24 -10.23
N ALA A 74 -5.77 -4.67 -9.28
CA ALA A 74 -4.54 -5.39 -9.54
C ALA A 74 -4.87 -6.87 -9.77
N LEU A 75 -4.38 -7.43 -10.86
CA LEU A 75 -4.70 -8.79 -11.29
C LEU A 75 -3.42 -9.61 -11.41
N GLN A 76 -3.50 -10.89 -11.08
CA GLN A 76 -2.41 -11.84 -11.19
C GLN A 76 -2.89 -13.08 -11.96
N GLU A 77 -1.95 -13.80 -12.54
CA GLU A 77 -2.17 -14.99 -13.34
C GLU A 77 -3.07 -14.75 -14.55
N VAL A 78 -2.77 -13.72 -15.30
CA VAL A 78 -3.38 -13.40 -16.58
C VAL A 78 -2.46 -13.87 -17.69
N ASN A 79 -3.01 -14.43 -18.77
CA ASN A 79 -2.20 -14.93 -19.89
C ASN A 79 -1.80 -13.82 -20.88
N ASP A 80 -2.70 -12.89 -21.14
CA ASP A 80 -2.49 -11.81 -22.10
C ASP A 80 -3.63 -10.78 -22.05
N ARG A 81 -3.47 -9.72 -22.84
CA ARG A 81 -4.46 -8.63 -22.98
C ARG A 81 -5.81 -9.12 -23.52
N ASP A 82 -5.83 -10.10 -24.43
CA ASP A 82 -7.10 -10.62 -24.99
C ASP A 82 -7.88 -11.40 -23.93
N SER A 83 -7.18 -12.06 -23.03
CA SER A 83 -7.79 -12.69 -21.84
C SER A 83 -8.45 -11.66 -20.92
N LEU A 84 -7.81 -10.50 -20.69
CA LEU A 84 -8.41 -9.40 -19.91
C LEU A 84 -9.71 -8.87 -20.52
N LYS A 85 -9.77 -8.75 -21.84
CA LYS A 85 -10.96 -8.26 -22.56
C LYS A 85 -12.20 -9.15 -22.38
N LEU A 86 -12.03 -10.39 -21.89
CA LEU A 86 -13.16 -11.24 -21.51
C LEU A 86 -13.90 -10.73 -20.26
N LEU A 87 -13.22 -9.95 -19.43
CA LEU A 87 -13.71 -9.44 -18.16
C LEU A 87 -13.90 -7.93 -18.15
N PHE A 88 -13.11 -7.19 -18.95
CA PHE A 88 -13.05 -5.73 -18.92
C PHE A 88 -13.19 -5.15 -20.32
N ASP A 89 -14.24 -4.34 -20.55
CA ASP A 89 -14.42 -3.62 -21.82
C ASP A 89 -13.38 -2.50 -21.92
N PRO A 90 -12.53 -2.48 -22.97
CA PRO A 90 -11.56 -1.40 -23.19
C PRO A 90 -12.18 -0.01 -23.39
N ASN A 91 -13.48 0.10 -23.62
CA ASN A 91 -14.16 1.39 -23.66
C ASN A 91 -14.34 2.00 -22.27
N ASP A 92 -14.48 1.15 -21.22
CA ASP A 92 -14.72 1.54 -19.84
C ASP A 92 -13.48 1.46 -18.95
N TRP A 93 -12.46 0.71 -19.40
CA TRP A 93 -11.28 0.41 -18.62
C TRP A 93 -9.98 0.68 -19.37
N TRP A 94 -8.97 1.18 -18.66
CA TRP A 94 -7.57 1.10 -19.04
C TRP A 94 -7.08 -0.30 -18.68
N LEU A 95 -6.39 -0.95 -19.61
CA LEU A 95 -5.83 -2.29 -19.41
C LEU A 95 -4.31 -2.19 -19.54
N LEU A 96 -3.58 -2.46 -18.46
CA LEU A 96 -2.12 -2.51 -18.43
C LEU A 96 -1.70 -3.93 -18.13
N ILE A 97 -0.88 -4.50 -18.99
CA ILE A 97 -0.34 -5.85 -18.87
C ILE A 97 0.86 -5.96 -19.80
N ASP A 98 1.90 -6.66 -19.38
CA ASP A 98 2.93 -7.17 -20.29
C ASP A 98 2.40 -8.44 -20.95
N ASP A 99 2.23 -8.43 -22.27
CA ASP A 99 1.80 -9.62 -23.02
C ASP A 99 2.87 -10.14 -24.00
N ASP A 100 4.10 -9.61 -23.92
CA ASP A 100 5.21 -9.98 -24.81
C ASP A 100 6.01 -11.20 -24.35
N SER A 101 5.93 -11.55 -23.09
CA SER A 101 6.85 -12.52 -22.48
C SER A 101 6.66 -13.95 -22.97
N GLY A 102 5.51 -14.29 -23.56
CA GLY A 102 5.13 -15.69 -23.86
C GLY A 102 4.97 -16.51 -22.59
N GLU A 103 4.91 -15.88 -21.45
CA GLU A 103 4.62 -16.44 -20.15
C GLU A 103 3.11 -16.35 -19.88
N HIS A 104 2.62 -17.03 -18.87
CA HIS A 104 1.18 -17.25 -18.74
C HIS A 104 0.66 -16.88 -17.36
N GLN A 105 1.46 -16.16 -16.58
CA GLN A 105 1.13 -15.71 -15.23
C GLN A 105 1.46 -14.24 -15.04
N ASP A 106 1.14 -13.44 -16.05
CA ASP A 106 1.45 -12.02 -16.03
C ASP A 106 0.65 -11.30 -14.96
N VAL A 107 1.19 -10.18 -14.52
CA VAL A 107 0.48 -9.22 -13.67
C VAL A 107 -0.19 -8.18 -14.56
N ALA A 108 -1.37 -7.73 -14.12
CA ALA A 108 -2.10 -6.70 -14.84
C ALA A 108 -2.71 -5.68 -13.88
N LEU A 109 -2.91 -4.49 -14.39
CA LEU A 109 -3.64 -3.43 -13.69
C LEU A 109 -4.78 -2.93 -14.59
N VAL A 110 -5.99 -2.94 -14.08
CA VAL A 110 -7.12 -2.35 -14.77
C VAL A 110 -7.67 -1.17 -13.98
N VAL A 111 -7.93 -0.07 -14.67
CA VAL A 111 -8.38 1.18 -14.05
C VAL A 111 -9.61 1.68 -14.81
N ARG A 112 -10.69 2.04 -14.11
CA ARG A 112 -11.87 2.63 -14.74
C ARG A 112 -11.52 3.95 -15.41
N LYS A 113 -12.05 4.19 -16.60
CA LYS A 113 -11.83 5.43 -17.35
C LYS A 113 -12.49 6.68 -16.76
N THR A 114 -13.26 6.54 -15.69
CA THR A 114 -13.67 7.65 -14.82
C THR A 114 -12.49 8.26 -14.05
N LEU A 115 -11.43 7.46 -13.87
CA LEU A 115 -10.11 7.87 -13.41
C LEU A 115 -9.19 8.04 -14.63
N GLY A 116 -8.14 8.88 -14.50
CA GLY A 116 -7.13 9.06 -15.52
C GLY A 116 -5.91 8.18 -15.31
N LEU A 117 -5.12 7.96 -16.35
CA LEU A 117 -3.73 7.53 -16.21
C LEU A 117 -2.83 8.75 -16.36
N ASN A 118 -1.85 8.90 -15.47
CA ASN A 118 -0.90 9.99 -15.54
C ASN A 118 0.00 9.82 -16.78
N ALA A 119 0.03 10.82 -17.64
CA ALA A 119 0.74 10.77 -18.92
C ALA A 119 2.26 10.51 -18.79
N ALA A 120 2.86 10.83 -17.63
CA ALA A 120 4.26 10.52 -17.37
C ALA A 120 4.50 9.04 -16.99
N HIS A 121 3.41 8.31 -16.73
CA HIS A 121 3.40 6.92 -16.27
C HIS A 121 2.31 6.12 -17.00
N ALA A 122 1.77 6.65 -18.07
CA ALA A 122 0.79 5.98 -18.91
C ALA A 122 1.47 5.45 -20.17
N PRO A 123 1.04 4.31 -20.70
CA PRO A 123 1.50 3.83 -22.01
C PRO A 123 1.17 4.87 -23.08
N GLY A 124 2.12 5.19 -23.94
CA GLY A 124 1.98 6.23 -24.96
C GLY A 124 0.99 5.93 -26.06
N ASP A 125 0.57 4.66 -26.24
CA ASP A 125 -0.22 4.21 -27.39
C ASP A 125 -1.20 3.08 -27.10
N GLY A 126 -1.30 2.64 -25.86
CA GLY A 126 -2.15 1.52 -25.47
C GLY A 126 -1.48 0.15 -25.55
N ASP A 127 -0.27 0.07 -26.05
CA ASP A 127 0.63 -1.05 -25.85
C ASP A 127 1.50 -0.73 -24.65
N ALA A 128 1.27 -1.46 -23.55
CA ALA A 128 1.94 -1.25 -22.28
C ALA A 128 3.35 -1.87 -22.26
N ASP A 129 3.93 -2.02 -23.42
CA ASP A 129 5.20 -2.66 -23.58
C ASP A 129 6.26 -1.88 -22.82
N ASP A 130 6.97 -2.53 -21.96
CA ASP A 130 8.27 -2.19 -21.37
C ASP A 130 8.37 -0.99 -20.41
N GLN A 131 7.40 -0.09 -20.34
CA GLN A 131 7.58 1.18 -19.60
C GLN A 131 6.98 1.19 -18.18
N HIS A 132 6.39 0.11 -17.74
CA HIS A 132 5.60 0.03 -16.50
C HIS A 132 6.17 -0.96 -15.50
N PHE A 133 7.26 -1.64 -15.84
CA PHE A 133 7.94 -2.59 -14.97
C PHE A 133 9.13 -1.93 -14.29
N LEU A 134 9.10 -1.93 -12.96
CA LEU A 134 10.05 -1.16 -12.16
C LEU A 134 11.46 -1.75 -12.18
N PHE A 135 11.59 -3.06 -12.31
CA PHE A 135 12.87 -3.75 -12.18
C PHE A 135 13.38 -4.37 -13.47
N GLU A 136 12.67 -4.20 -14.56
CA GLU A 136 13.04 -4.76 -15.86
C GLU A 136 14.49 -4.46 -16.24
N GLY A 137 15.22 -5.50 -16.65
CA GLY A 137 16.62 -5.41 -16.99
C GLY A 137 17.57 -5.13 -15.84
N SER A 138 17.07 -5.02 -14.59
CA SER A 138 17.89 -4.83 -13.40
C SER A 138 18.23 -6.16 -12.70
N ALA A 139 19.21 -6.12 -11.78
CA ALA A 139 19.52 -7.29 -10.96
C ALA A 139 18.37 -7.71 -10.03
N ASN A 140 17.47 -6.80 -9.71
CA ASN A 140 16.32 -7.04 -8.83
C ASN A 140 15.23 -7.86 -9.52
N GLU A 141 15.17 -7.87 -10.84
CA GLU A 141 14.28 -8.72 -11.63
C GLU A 141 14.36 -10.20 -11.23
N ASN A 142 15.54 -10.67 -10.79
CA ASN A 142 15.74 -12.06 -10.34
C ASN A 142 14.90 -12.44 -9.10
N PHE A 143 14.37 -11.48 -8.35
CA PHE A 143 13.48 -11.74 -7.24
C PHE A 143 12.03 -11.94 -7.67
N PHE A 144 11.70 -11.57 -8.90
CA PHE A 144 10.38 -11.72 -9.48
C PHE A 144 10.39 -12.89 -10.45
N PRO A 145 9.71 -14.01 -10.14
CA PRO A 145 9.78 -15.22 -10.95
C PRO A 145 9.10 -15.02 -12.30
N ASP A 146 9.65 -15.71 -13.30
CA ASP A 146 9.03 -15.83 -14.62
C ASP A 146 8.66 -14.48 -15.24
N ARG A 147 9.54 -13.47 -15.05
CA ARG A 147 9.34 -12.08 -15.52
C ARG A 147 8.07 -11.39 -15.02
N ARG A 148 7.53 -11.84 -13.90
CA ARG A 148 6.44 -11.15 -13.19
C ARG A 148 6.97 -9.95 -12.42
N ASP A 149 7.63 -9.05 -13.12
CA ASP A 149 8.19 -7.84 -12.53
C ASP A 149 7.08 -6.96 -11.93
N LEU A 150 7.48 -6.03 -11.10
CA LEU A 150 6.56 -5.11 -10.42
C LEU A 150 5.96 -4.14 -11.43
N LEU A 151 4.72 -4.40 -11.83
CA LEU A 151 3.94 -3.48 -12.65
C LEU A 151 3.51 -2.27 -11.82
N PHE A 152 3.72 -1.05 -12.31
CA PHE A 152 3.25 0.15 -11.65
C PHE A 152 2.61 1.16 -12.61
N ALA A 153 1.69 1.97 -12.11
CA ALA A 153 1.11 3.07 -12.85
C ALA A 153 0.75 4.25 -11.94
N GLY A 154 0.85 5.46 -12.46
CA GLY A 154 0.28 6.65 -11.85
C GLY A 154 -1.19 6.81 -12.27
N VAL A 155 -2.10 6.81 -11.30
CA VAL A 155 -3.54 6.99 -11.53
C VAL A 155 -3.95 8.40 -11.12
N ASP A 156 -4.50 9.15 -12.06
CA ASP A 156 -5.05 10.48 -11.80
C ASP A 156 -6.48 10.36 -11.26
N ILE A 157 -6.67 10.76 -10.03
CA ILE A 157 -7.97 10.78 -9.36
C ILE A 157 -8.54 12.18 -9.44
N PRO A 158 -9.79 12.36 -9.93
CA PRO A 158 -10.42 13.67 -10.02
C PRO A 158 -10.33 14.45 -8.72
N GLY A 159 -9.93 15.72 -8.81
CA GLY A 159 -9.76 16.60 -7.65
C GLY A 159 -8.40 16.50 -6.94
N ARG A 160 -7.56 15.54 -7.27
CA ARG A 160 -6.19 15.46 -6.72
C ARG A 160 -5.18 16.15 -7.63
N SER A 161 -4.20 16.79 -7.00
CA SER A 161 -3.08 17.43 -7.73
C SER A 161 -1.90 16.50 -7.97
N LYS A 162 -1.87 15.34 -7.29
CA LYS A 162 -0.81 14.33 -7.41
C LYS A 162 -1.44 12.98 -7.78
N PRO A 163 -0.82 12.21 -8.68
CA PRO A 163 -1.28 10.87 -9.00
C PRO A 163 -1.17 9.95 -7.78
N LEU A 164 -1.99 8.91 -7.76
CA LEU A 164 -1.85 7.76 -6.91
C LEU A 164 -1.00 6.72 -7.65
N PHE A 165 0.13 6.31 -7.07
CA PHE A 165 0.93 5.24 -7.64
C PHE A 165 0.40 3.89 -7.16
N VAL A 166 0.04 3.04 -8.10
CA VAL A 166 -0.45 1.69 -7.86
C VAL A 166 0.58 0.70 -8.36
N MET A 167 1.02 -0.19 -7.49
CA MET A 167 2.03 -1.22 -7.76
C MET A 167 1.43 -2.60 -7.59
N VAL A 168 1.55 -3.44 -8.61
CA VAL A 168 1.00 -4.80 -8.64
C VAL A 168 2.11 -5.80 -8.38
N VAL A 169 1.91 -6.68 -7.40
CA VAL A 169 2.85 -7.73 -7.01
C VAL A 169 2.26 -9.10 -7.30
N HIS A 170 3.08 -10.00 -7.86
CA HIS A 170 2.85 -11.43 -7.81
C HIS A 170 4.16 -12.11 -7.42
N ALA A 171 4.35 -12.27 -6.12
CA ALA A 171 5.59 -12.76 -5.55
C ALA A 171 5.79 -14.26 -5.80
N LYS A 172 6.99 -14.78 -5.52
CA LYS A 172 7.32 -16.19 -5.65
C LYS A 172 6.39 -17.06 -4.81
N SER A 173 5.73 -18.02 -5.47
CA SER A 173 4.88 -18.99 -4.78
C SER A 173 5.71 -19.84 -3.79
N ARG A 174 5.02 -20.37 -2.78
CA ARG A 174 5.62 -21.33 -1.82
C ARG A 174 5.80 -22.74 -2.39
N LEU A 175 5.51 -22.91 -3.66
CA LEU A 175 5.72 -24.20 -4.35
C LEU A 175 7.20 -24.58 -4.31
N GLY A 176 7.52 -25.72 -3.71
CA GLY A 176 8.88 -26.15 -3.41
C GLY A 176 9.27 -26.03 -1.94
N GLY A 177 8.48 -25.33 -1.15
CA GLY A 177 8.69 -25.11 0.28
C GLY A 177 9.20 -23.71 0.61
N ARG A 178 8.89 -23.24 1.79
CA ARG A 178 9.33 -21.91 2.26
C ARG A 178 10.84 -21.76 2.33
N ALA A 179 11.54 -22.75 2.87
CA ALA A 179 13.00 -22.71 3.00
C ALA A 179 13.73 -22.41 1.69
N ASP A 180 13.14 -22.83 0.56
CA ASP A 180 13.72 -22.61 -0.78
C ASP A 180 13.21 -21.34 -1.46
N THR A 181 12.10 -20.76 -1.01
CA THR A 181 11.41 -19.66 -1.70
C THR A 181 11.34 -18.34 -0.91
N ASP A 182 11.47 -18.36 0.41
CA ASP A 182 11.37 -17.15 1.25
C ASP A 182 12.41 -16.08 0.90
N SER A 183 13.62 -16.50 0.58
CA SER A 183 14.68 -15.55 0.20
C SER A 183 14.33 -14.74 -1.04
N GLN A 184 13.56 -15.31 -1.94
CA GLN A 184 13.11 -14.63 -3.16
C GLN A 184 12.02 -13.61 -2.85
N ARG A 185 11.03 -13.96 -2.03
CA ARG A 185 9.98 -13.02 -1.57
C ARG A 185 10.56 -11.88 -0.72
N THR A 186 11.44 -12.22 0.20
CA THR A 186 12.13 -11.21 1.04
C THR A 186 13.03 -10.29 0.21
N GLY A 187 13.72 -10.85 -0.80
CA GLY A 187 14.53 -10.06 -1.74
C GLY A 187 13.67 -9.11 -2.59
N ALA A 188 12.51 -9.57 -3.07
CA ALA A 188 11.54 -8.73 -3.77
C ALA A 188 11.04 -7.58 -2.88
N ALA A 189 10.69 -7.87 -1.63
CA ALA A 189 10.27 -6.87 -0.66
C ALA A 189 11.37 -5.81 -0.39
N ALA A 190 12.62 -6.25 -0.21
CA ALA A 190 13.76 -5.35 -0.03
C ALA A 190 14.02 -4.47 -1.27
N ALA A 191 13.86 -5.02 -2.47
CA ALA A 191 13.96 -4.26 -3.71
C ALA A 191 12.86 -3.19 -3.82
N ILE A 192 11.62 -3.53 -3.47
CA ILE A 192 10.51 -2.58 -3.42
C ILE A 192 10.79 -1.47 -2.40
N VAL A 193 11.24 -1.79 -1.20
CA VAL A 193 11.60 -0.78 -0.18
C VAL A 193 12.65 0.18 -0.75
N SER A 194 13.72 -0.35 -1.35
CA SER A 194 14.76 0.48 -1.95
C SER A 194 14.24 1.41 -3.04
N ALA A 195 13.36 0.93 -3.92
CA ALA A 195 12.74 1.76 -4.96
C ALA A 195 11.83 2.84 -4.37
N LEU A 196 11.04 2.49 -3.34
CA LEU A 196 10.19 3.45 -2.65
C LEU A 196 10.99 4.58 -2.00
N GLU A 197 12.13 4.27 -1.40
CA GLU A 197 13.02 5.25 -0.79
C GLU A 197 13.69 6.17 -1.82
N GLN A 198 14.05 5.62 -2.98
CA GLN A 198 14.81 6.36 -3.99
C GLN A 198 13.92 7.15 -4.94
N GLU A 199 12.81 6.59 -5.39
CA GLU A 199 12.02 7.13 -6.50
C GLU A 199 10.62 7.58 -6.07
N PHE A 200 10.08 7.02 -4.99
CA PHE A 200 8.69 7.24 -4.57
C PHE A 200 8.53 7.81 -3.16
N HIS A 201 9.59 8.27 -2.51
CA HIS A 201 9.61 8.65 -1.08
C HIS A 201 8.61 9.76 -0.68
N GLU A 202 8.17 10.59 -1.61
CA GLU A 202 7.15 11.64 -1.35
C GLU A 202 5.83 11.38 -2.08
N ARG A 203 5.61 10.15 -2.53
CA ARG A 203 4.45 9.81 -3.34
C ARG A 203 3.43 9.01 -2.55
N ASP A 204 2.19 9.15 -2.95
CA ASP A 204 1.09 8.33 -2.45
C ASP A 204 1.11 7.00 -3.20
N VAL A 205 1.41 5.92 -2.50
CA VAL A 205 1.61 4.59 -3.09
C VAL A 205 0.66 3.59 -2.47
N VAL A 206 0.04 2.78 -3.31
CA VAL A 206 -0.66 1.54 -2.94
C VAL A 206 0.07 0.38 -3.58
N ILE A 207 0.46 -0.60 -2.79
CA ILE A 207 1.07 -1.85 -3.26
C ILE A 207 0.12 -2.98 -2.93
N LEU A 208 -0.27 -3.75 -3.92
CA LEU A 208 -1.22 -4.82 -3.71
C LEU A 208 -0.99 -5.98 -4.69
N GLY A 209 -1.46 -7.16 -4.34
CA GLY A 209 -1.30 -8.35 -5.15
C GLY A 209 -1.26 -9.62 -4.34
N ASP A 210 -0.88 -10.69 -5.02
CA ASP A 210 -0.58 -11.98 -4.42
C ASP A 210 0.89 -12.00 -3.95
N PHE A 211 1.09 -11.80 -2.66
CA PHE A 211 2.41 -11.84 -2.05
C PHE A 211 2.89 -13.25 -1.74
N ASN A 212 2.00 -14.25 -1.84
CA ASN A 212 2.29 -15.61 -1.44
C ASN A 212 2.83 -15.75 0.01
N ASP A 213 2.58 -14.74 0.84
CA ASP A 213 2.96 -14.64 2.25
C ASP A 213 1.82 -14.05 3.09
N ASN A 214 1.75 -14.45 4.37
CA ASN A 214 0.85 -13.85 5.35
C ASN A 214 1.36 -12.46 5.78
N PRO A 215 0.52 -11.60 6.36
CA PRO A 215 0.94 -10.32 6.92
C PRO A 215 2.15 -10.39 7.86
N ASP A 216 2.23 -11.39 8.73
CA ASP A 216 3.32 -11.56 9.71
C ASP A 216 4.59 -12.21 9.14
N ASP A 217 4.63 -12.53 7.85
CA ASP A 217 5.79 -13.14 7.23
C ASP A 217 6.90 -12.13 6.95
N GLN A 218 8.13 -12.61 6.83
CA GLN A 218 9.30 -11.75 6.74
C GLN A 218 9.21 -10.73 5.59
N SER A 219 8.69 -11.11 4.43
CA SER A 219 8.58 -10.21 3.27
C SER A 219 7.65 -9.03 3.55
N LEU A 220 6.52 -9.28 4.23
CA LEU A 220 5.57 -8.21 4.60
C LEU A 220 6.17 -7.32 5.70
N ASN A 221 6.81 -7.89 6.71
CA ASN A 221 7.50 -7.14 7.76
C ASN A 221 8.62 -6.25 7.21
N VAL A 222 9.32 -6.67 6.15
CA VAL A 222 10.28 -5.82 5.43
C VAL A 222 9.57 -4.61 4.80
N LEU A 223 8.44 -4.82 4.14
CA LEU A 223 7.66 -3.74 3.53
C LEU A 223 7.07 -2.78 4.57
N GLU A 224 6.56 -3.30 5.68
CA GLU A 224 5.94 -2.48 6.72
C GLU A 224 6.95 -1.64 7.49
N THR A 225 8.13 -2.19 7.75
CA THR A 225 9.17 -1.50 8.53
C THR A 225 10.14 -0.69 7.68
N GLY A 226 10.26 -0.98 6.38
CA GLY A 226 11.33 -0.47 5.52
C GLY A 226 12.70 -1.06 5.87
N ASN A 227 12.76 -2.06 6.73
CA ASN A 227 14.00 -2.69 7.18
C ASN A 227 14.23 -4.01 6.43
N PRO A 228 15.23 -4.12 5.54
CA PRO A 228 15.51 -5.35 4.79
C PRO A 228 15.92 -6.54 5.68
N PHE A 229 16.19 -6.30 6.96
CA PHE A 229 16.54 -7.31 7.96
C PHE A 229 15.40 -7.58 8.95
N ALA A 230 14.19 -7.12 8.67
CA ALA A 230 13.04 -7.44 9.51
C ALA A 230 12.87 -8.96 9.59
N MET A 231 12.42 -9.42 10.75
CA MET A 231 12.17 -10.85 10.99
C MET A 231 10.68 -11.13 10.79
N GLY A 232 10.35 -12.35 10.36
CA GLY A 232 8.98 -12.84 10.31
C GLY A 232 8.51 -13.44 11.65
N GLY A 233 7.25 -13.90 11.69
CA GLY A 233 6.67 -14.59 12.83
C GLY A 233 6.11 -13.68 13.92
N HIS A 234 5.94 -12.41 13.64
CA HIS A 234 5.31 -11.43 14.53
C HIS A 234 4.76 -10.24 13.74
N ASP A 235 3.74 -9.60 14.28
CA ASP A 235 3.20 -8.36 13.73
C ASP A 235 4.26 -7.24 13.79
N ALA A 236 4.61 -6.72 12.62
CA ALA A 236 5.49 -5.57 12.49
C ALA A 236 4.66 -4.29 12.45
N THR A 237 4.92 -3.37 13.35
CA THR A 237 4.21 -2.08 13.32
C THR A 237 4.54 -1.34 12.02
N GLY A 238 3.58 -1.23 11.12
CA GLY A 238 3.69 -0.57 9.83
C GLY A 238 4.01 0.92 9.96
N THR A 239 5.23 1.30 9.66
CA THR A 239 5.71 2.68 9.77
C THR A 239 6.28 3.20 8.46
N PHE A 240 6.75 2.30 7.62
CA PHE A 240 7.17 2.58 6.26
C PHE A 240 5.98 2.41 5.29
N LEU A 241 5.33 1.25 5.31
CA LEU A 241 4.02 1.03 4.72
C LEU A 241 3.04 0.54 5.79
N ILE A 242 1.77 0.74 5.58
CA ILE A 242 0.70 0.26 6.45
C ILE A 242 0.00 -0.89 5.73
N ASN A 243 0.06 -2.09 6.28
CA ASN A 243 -0.68 -3.23 5.76
C ASN A 243 -2.13 -3.19 6.25
N LEU A 244 -3.06 -3.00 5.32
CA LEU A 244 -4.50 -2.96 5.64
C LEU A 244 -5.07 -4.35 5.92
N CYS A 245 -4.31 -5.41 5.65
CA CYS A 245 -4.74 -6.79 5.84
C CYS A 245 -4.43 -7.35 7.24
N GLU A 246 -3.61 -6.67 8.06
CA GLU A 246 -3.35 -7.07 9.45
C GLU A 246 -4.63 -7.33 10.26
N PRO A 247 -5.61 -6.43 10.27
CA PRO A 247 -6.85 -6.70 10.98
C PRO A 247 -7.63 -7.87 10.42
N LEU A 248 -7.49 -8.16 9.13
CA LEU A 248 -8.19 -9.26 8.46
C LEU A 248 -7.62 -10.61 8.91
N VAL A 249 -6.31 -10.76 8.92
CA VAL A 249 -5.68 -12.01 9.39
C VAL A 249 -5.93 -12.22 10.87
N ALA A 250 -5.89 -11.16 11.68
CA ALA A 250 -6.24 -11.22 13.10
C ALA A 250 -7.69 -11.66 13.33
N ALA A 251 -8.61 -11.31 12.41
CA ALA A 251 -10.00 -11.76 12.43
C ALA A 251 -10.20 -13.16 11.82
N GLY A 252 -9.14 -13.82 11.33
CA GLY A 252 -9.18 -15.14 10.72
C GLY A 252 -9.66 -15.16 9.26
N HIS A 253 -9.60 -14.03 8.56
CA HIS A 253 -9.87 -14.00 7.13
C HIS A 253 -8.71 -14.58 6.33
N VAL A 254 -9.03 -15.17 5.19
CA VAL A 254 -8.09 -15.81 4.27
C VAL A 254 -8.50 -15.51 2.83
N SER A 255 -7.56 -15.42 1.92
CA SER A 255 -7.84 -15.18 0.51
C SER A 255 -7.56 -16.39 -0.38
N TRP A 256 -6.72 -17.33 0.06
CA TRP A 256 -6.37 -18.54 -0.68
C TRP A 256 -6.58 -19.79 0.14
N GLY A 257 -6.96 -20.89 -0.51
CA GLY A 257 -7.04 -22.18 0.12
C GLY A 257 -7.46 -23.29 -0.83
N ARG A 258 -6.94 -24.49 -0.57
CA ARG A 258 -7.25 -25.69 -1.38
C ARG A 258 -8.56 -26.31 -1.02
N ASN A 259 -9.03 -26.08 0.17
CA ASN A 259 -10.23 -26.74 0.64
C ASN A 259 -11.46 -25.93 0.27
N SER A 260 -12.17 -26.39 -0.74
CA SER A 260 -13.41 -25.77 -1.20
C SER A 260 -14.60 -25.92 -0.23
N ALA A 261 -14.39 -26.52 0.93
CA ALA A 261 -15.49 -26.80 1.86
C ALA A 261 -15.89 -25.58 2.71
N ASN A 262 -15.05 -24.55 2.78
CA ASN A 262 -15.25 -23.38 3.64
C ASN A 262 -15.39 -22.11 2.81
N ILE A 263 -16.46 -22.00 2.07
CA ILE A 263 -16.59 -21.03 1.01
C ILE A 263 -17.31 -19.77 1.45
N GLU A 264 -18.16 -19.87 2.42
CA GLU A 264 -18.98 -18.75 2.86
C GLU A 264 -18.36 -18.07 4.07
N GLY A 265 -17.93 -16.84 3.88
CA GLY A 265 -17.42 -15.98 4.95
C GLY A 265 -16.19 -16.56 5.61
N ASP A 266 -15.30 -17.02 4.83
CA ASP A 266 -14.12 -17.77 5.17
C ASP A 266 -13.32 -17.23 6.31
N ARG A 267 -13.82 -17.49 7.46
CA ARG A 267 -13.11 -17.30 8.71
C ARG A 267 -12.56 -18.64 9.10
N VAL A 268 -11.28 -18.78 9.08
CA VAL A 268 -10.65 -19.91 9.71
C VAL A 268 -10.67 -19.64 11.21
N ASN A 269 -11.77 -20.02 11.84
CA ASN A 269 -11.97 -19.84 13.28
C ASN A 269 -11.00 -20.65 14.15
N THR A 270 -10.05 -21.35 13.56
CA THR A 270 -9.24 -22.35 14.24
C THR A 270 -7.75 -22.26 13.94
N ILE A 271 -7.29 -21.32 13.10
CA ILE A 271 -5.86 -21.17 12.90
C ILE A 271 -5.34 -20.23 13.98
N ASP A 272 -4.70 -20.81 14.98
CA ASP A 272 -3.83 -20.02 15.85
C ASP A 272 -2.57 -19.60 15.07
N PRO A 273 -1.87 -18.54 15.49
CA PRO A 273 -0.66 -18.09 14.83
C PRO A 273 0.41 -19.18 14.69
N GLU A 274 0.53 -20.06 15.67
CA GLU A 274 1.49 -21.17 15.66
C GLU A 274 1.09 -22.26 14.66
N SER A 275 -0.19 -22.49 14.40
CA SER A 275 -0.60 -23.44 13.39
C SER A 275 -0.48 -22.87 11.98
N ARG A 276 -0.57 -21.56 11.79
CA ARG A 276 -0.21 -20.88 10.54
C ARG A 276 1.27 -21.10 10.21
N GLU A 277 2.15 -20.86 11.16
CA GLU A 277 3.58 -21.13 10.99
C GLU A 277 3.90 -22.60 10.74
N ARG A 278 3.24 -23.51 11.43
CA ARG A 278 3.46 -24.96 11.24
C ARG A 278 2.96 -25.46 9.89
N ASN A 279 1.87 -24.96 9.40
CA ASN A 279 1.37 -25.29 8.06
C ASN A 279 2.22 -24.67 6.96
N ASP A 280 3.08 -23.77 7.32
CA ASP A 280 3.89 -22.94 6.47
C ASP A 280 5.39 -23.26 6.62
N ASP A 281 5.71 -24.37 7.28
CA ASP A 281 7.06 -24.78 7.66
C ASP A 281 7.92 -25.37 6.53
N GLY A 282 7.46 -25.25 5.30
CA GLY A 282 8.19 -25.71 4.13
C GLY A 282 8.24 -27.23 3.95
N ARG A 283 7.43 -27.97 4.66
CA ARG A 283 7.37 -29.44 4.54
C ARG A 283 6.58 -29.90 3.33
N GLY A 284 6.93 -29.43 2.22
CA GLY A 284 6.35 -29.92 1.01
C GLY A 284 5.66 -28.84 0.21
N SER A 285 5.94 -28.93 -1.03
CA SER A 285 5.50 -28.05 -2.10
C SER A 285 4.02 -27.78 -2.18
N ASN A 286 3.33 -28.44 -1.43
CA ASN A 286 1.91 -28.44 -1.40
C ASN A 286 1.59 -29.04 -0.10
N ASP A 287 1.82 -28.36 0.91
CA ASP A 287 1.34 -28.84 2.14
C ASP A 287 -0.12 -29.00 1.98
N GLY A 288 -0.50 -30.21 1.48
CA GLY A 288 -1.88 -30.58 1.22
C GLY A 288 -2.76 -30.39 2.44
N ASN A 289 -2.12 -29.92 3.49
CA ASN A 289 -2.62 -29.55 4.78
C ASN A 289 -2.28 -28.08 5.14
N SER A 290 -1.64 -27.31 4.25
CA SER A 290 -1.52 -25.90 4.50
C SER A 290 -2.92 -25.36 4.68
N GLY A 291 -3.14 -24.76 5.81
CA GLY A 291 -4.37 -24.07 6.08
C GLY A 291 -4.60 -23.01 5.02
N ASP A 292 -5.76 -22.51 5.02
CA ASP A 292 -6.13 -21.35 4.25
C ASP A 292 -5.29 -20.15 4.68
N ILE A 293 -4.81 -19.36 3.75
CA ILE A 293 -3.81 -18.31 3.97
C ILE A 293 -4.33 -16.98 3.39
N LEU A 294 -3.97 -15.87 4.00
CA LEU A 294 -4.21 -14.52 3.46
C LEU A 294 -3.00 -14.10 2.61
N PHE A 295 -2.93 -14.56 1.36
CA PHE A 295 -1.84 -14.27 0.44
C PHE A 295 -1.97 -12.93 -0.27
N ASP A 296 -3.19 -12.49 -0.47
CA ASP A 296 -3.49 -11.26 -1.19
C ASP A 296 -3.48 -10.10 -0.20
N GLN A 297 -2.58 -9.14 -0.43
CA GLN A 297 -2.29 -8.04 0.48
C GLN A 297 -2.57 -6.69 -0.17
N LEU A 298 -2.82 -5.70 0.68
CA LEU A 298 -2.98 -4.31 0.30
C LEU A 298 -2.25 -3.42 1.30
N LEU A 299 -1.14 -2.82 0.86
CA LEU A 299 -0.31 -1.94 1.67
C LEU A 299 -0.39 -0.52 1.11
N ILE A 300 -0.36 0.47 2.00
CA ILE A 300 -0.41 1.87 1.61
C ILE A 300 0.74 2.68 2.22
N SER A 301 1.17 3.73 1.53
CA SER A 301 2.02 4.74 2.16
C SER A 301 1.29 5.44 3.29
N PRO A 302 1.97 5.84 4.38
CA PRO A 302 1.33 6.51 5.52
C PRO A 302 0.57 7.79 5.15
N SER A 303 0.96 8.47 4.07
CA SER A 303 0.26 9.65 3.55
C SER A 303 -1.18 9.38 3.12
N LEU A 304 -1.48 8.14 2.70
CA LEU A 304 -2.83 7.72 2.29
C LEU A 304 -3.76 7.38 3.45
N TRP A 305 -3.25 7.29 4.68
CA TRP A 305 -4.07 6.90 5.84
C TRP A 305 -5.30 7.77 6.03
N THR A 306 -5.18 9.07 5.75
CA THR A 306 -6.32 10.01 5.85
C THR A 306 -7.35 9.86 4.75
N SER A 307 -6.98 9.22 3.65
CA SER A 307 -7.90 8.91 2.54
C SER A 307 -8.52 7.51 2.68
N TYR A 308 -7.88 6.62 3.43
CA TYR A 308 -8.42 5.28 3.68
C TYR A 308 -9.68 5.35 4.55
N VAL A 309 -10.75 4.70 4.10
CA VAL A 309 -11.97 4.53 4.91
C VAL A 309 -11.69 3.46 5.96
N ALA A 310 -11.48 3.89 7.18
CA ALA A 310 -11.05 3.01 8.26
C ALA A 310 -11.98 1.80 8.43
N GLY A 311 -11.40 0.59 8.40
CA GLY A 311 -12.15 -0.66 8.52
C GLY A 311 -12.87 -1.11 7.25
N SER A 312 -12.63 -0.46 6.10
CA SER A 312 -13.20 -0.90 4.81
C SER A 312 -12.43 -2.04 4.16
N ALA A 313 -11.17 -2.27 4.57
CA ALA A 313 -10.42 -3.41 4.06
C ALA A 313 -11.17 -4.71 4.33
N SER A 314 -11.30 -5.55 3.31
CA SER A 314 -12.10 -6.76 3.39
C SER A 314 -11.66 -7.79 2.37
N VAL A 315 -11.94 -9.06 2.68
CA VAL A 315 -11.90 -10.15 1.71
C VAL A 315 -13.30 -10.32 1.14
N TYR A 316 -13.42 -10.43 -0.17
CA TYR A 316 -14.71 -10.66 -0.85
C TYR A 316 -15.36 -11.96 -0.37
N ASN A 317 -16.64 -11.91 -0.05
CA ASN A 317 -17.39 -13.04 0.50
C ASN A 317 -18.68 -13.36 -0.26
N GLY A 318 -18.84 -12.87 -1.48
CA GLY A 318 -19.97 -13.19 -2.34
C GLY A 318 -19.96 -14.68 -2.77
N SER A 319 -21.12 -15.23 -3.06
CA SER A 319 -21.31 -16.66 -3.37
C SER A 319 -20.50 -17.13 -4.58
N ASP A 320 -20.32 -16.27 -5.59
CA ASP A 320 -19.60 -16.61 -6.82
C ASP A 320 -18.07 -16.51 -6.66
N GLY A 321 -17.60 -15.81 -5.62
CA GLY A 321 -16.18 -15.72 -5.25
C GLY A 321 -15.63 -16.99 -4.61
N ALA A 322 -16.41 -18.05 -4.58
CA ALA A 322 -15.98 -19.30 -4.01
C ALA A 322 -14.66 -19.80 -4.59
N ARG A 323 -13.68 -19.99 -3.72
CA ARG A 323 -12.31 -20.41 -4.01
C ARG A 323 -12.15 -21.93 -4.05
N GLY A 324 -11.03 -22.39 -4.53
CA GLY A 324 -10.63 -23.79 -4.55
C GLY A 324 -10.40 -24.36 -5.94
N ASN A 325 -9.84 -25.56 -5.99
CA ASN A 325 -9.42 -26.23 -7.23
C ASN A 325 -10.56 -26.86 -8.05
N ASN A 326 -11.80 -26.69 -7.65
CA ASN A 326 -12.92 -27.19 -8.45
C ASN A 326 -13.10 -26.36 -9.71
N SER A 327 -13.38 -27.05 -10.83
CA SER A 327 -13.68 -26.42 -12.11
C SER A 327 -14.88 -25.46 -12.09
N ASN A 328 -15.66 -25.47 -11.01
CA ASN A 328 -16.82 -24.62 -10.83
C ASN A 328 -16.53 -23.34 -10.04
N ARG A 329 -15.28 -23.03 -9.74
CA ARG A 329 -14.88 -21.86 -8.97
C ARG A 329 -14.39 -20.76 -9.90
N ALA A 330 -14.60 -19.50 -9.50
CA ALA A 330 -14.07 -18.36 -10.20
C ALA A 330 -12.53 -18.41 -10.20
N SER A 331 -11.94 -18.51 -9.01
CA SER A 331 -10.50 -18.67 -8.77
C SER A 331 -10.26 -19.57 -7.54
N ASP A 332 -9.00 -19.88 -7.23
CA ASP A 332 -8.58 -20.41 -5.92
C ASP A 332 -8.23 -19.28 -4.92
N HIS A 333 -8.27 -18.04 -5.36
CA HIS A 333 -8.18 -16.85 -4.53
C HIS A 333 -9.53 -16.15 -4.40
N LEU A 334 -9.64 -15.30 -3.38
CA LEU A 334 -10.70 -14.31 -3.19
C LEU A 334 -10.13 -12.90 -3.34
N PRO A 335 -10.84 -11.97 -3.97
CA PRO A 335 -10.43 -10.58 -3.99
C PRO A 335 -10.24 -10.00 -2.59
N VAL A 336 -9.21 -9.17 -2.43
CA VAL A 336 -9.03 -8.30 -1.27
C VAL A 336 -9.18 -6.85 -1.73
N PHE A 337 -9.90 -6.04 -0.98
CA PHE A 337 -10.19 -4.67 -1.38
C PHE A 337 -10.24 -3.71 -0.19
N ALA A 338 -10.11 -2.42 -0.48
CA ALA A 338 -10.32 -1.35 0.48
C ALA A 338 -10.91 -0.11 -0.21
N ASP A 339 -11.64 0.71 0.54
CA ASP A 339 -12.27 1.94 0.08
C ASP A 339 -11.44 3.16 0.50
N PHE A 340 -11.38 4.12 -0.40
CA PHE A 340 -10.69 5.39 -0.20
C PHE A 340 -11.62 6.55 -0.57
N VAL A 341 -11.49 7.63 0.19
CA VAL A 341 -12.17 8.89 -0.09
C VAL A 341 -11.10 9.95 -0.30
N PHE A 342 -10.98 10.39 -1.53
CA PHE A 342 -10.10 11.49 -1.89
C PHE A 342 -10.89 12.79 -1.90
N ALA A 343 -10.67 13.62 -0.90
CA ALA A 343 -11.24 14.95 -0.89
C ALA A 343 -10.37 15.89 -1.74
N ASP A 344 -11.00 16.84 -2.43
CA ASP A 344 -10.35 18.07 -2.87
C ASP A 344 -9.95 18.88 -1.64
N ALA A 345 -9.10 18.31 -0.80
CA ALA A 345 -8.55 19.10 0.26
C ALA A 345 -7.57 20.10 -0.36
N PRO A 346 -7.63 21.38 0.00
CA PRO A 346 -6.41 22.14 -0.01
C PRO A 346 -5.38 21.28 0.75
N PRO A 347 -4.11 21.21 0.30
CA PRO A 347 -3.09 20.39 0.93
C PRO A 347 -3.27 20.58 2.44
N PRO A 348 -3.34 19.51 3.24
CA PRO A 348 -3.70 19.60 4.65
C PRO A 348 -2.91 20.79 5.19
N THR A 349 -3.63 21.80 5.70
CA THR A 349 -2.99 23.03 6.12
C THR A 349 -1.93 22.54 7.07
N GLN A 350 -0.68 22.52 6.60
CA GLN A 350 0.41 21.87 7.30
C GLN A 350 0.44 22.50 8.67
N ILE A 351 -0.13 21.79 9.66
CA ILE A 351 -0.37 22.37 10.98
C ILE A 351 0.93 22.60 11.74
N ALA A 352 1.97 21.83 11.39
CA ALA A 352 3.32 22.01 11.89
C ALA A 352 4.32 21.44 10.88
N ARG A 353 5.56 21.93 10.92
CA ARG A 353 6.66 21.40 10.10
C ARG A 353 7.98 21.38 10.83
N ILE A 354 8.86 20.48 10.44
CA ILE A 354 10.27 20.51 10.80
C ILE A 354 10.93 21.57 9.93
N THR A 355 11.65 22.52 10.55
CA THR A 355 12.32 23.62 9.84
C THR A 355 13.83 23.51 9.88
N ALA A 356 14.39 22.77 10.85
CA ALA A 356 15.82 22.51 10.93
C ALA A 356 16.10 21.23 11.74
N VAL A 357 17.25 20.63 11.49
CA VAL A 357 17.86 19.60 12.32
C VAL A 357 19.33 19.91 12.58
N LEU A 358 19.84 19.57 13.75
CA LEU A 358 21.26 19.65 14.10
C LEU A 358 21.77 18.23 14.40
N PRO A 359 22.24 17.47 13.39
CA PRO A 359 22.68 16.08 13.57
C PRO A 359 24.11 15.96 14.10
N ASP A 360 24.94 16.99 13.98
CA ASP A 360 26.34 17.02 14.41
C ASP A 360 26.63 18.26 15.25
N PRO A 361 26.22 18.30 16.52
CA PRO A 361 26.50 19.41 17.41
C PRO A 361 27.99 19.44 17.81
N ILE A 362 28.51 20.63 18.16
CA ILE A 362 29.91 20.77 18.60
C ILE A 362 30.19 19.87 19.81
N GLY A 363 31.15 18.95 19.64
CA GLY A 363 31.60 18.01 20.64
C GLY A 363 30.71 16.74 20.69
N PRO A 364 30.53 16.07 21.86
CA PRO A 364 29.75 14.84 21.91
C PRO A 364 28.28 15.10 21.50
N ASP A 365 27.73 14.26 20.62
CA ASP A 365 26.37 14.40 20.07
C ASP A 365 25.28 14.12 21.09
N GLN A 366 25.58 13.21 22.02
CA GLN A 366 24.61 12.77 23.02
C GLN A 366 23.96 13.94 23.78
N GLY A 367 22.63 14.02 23.64
CA GLY A 367 21.82 15.00 24.35
C GLY A 367 21.97 16.44 23.83
N LYS A 368 22.54 16.63 22.64
CA LYS A 368 22.72 17.94 22.01
C LYS A 368 22.15 18.04 20.60
N GLU A 369 21.85 16.92 19.96
CA GLU A 369 21.16 16.90 18.68
C GLU A 369 19.79 17.54 18.83
N THR A 370 19.34 18.27 17.82
CA THR A 370 18.06 18.96 17.88
C THR A 370 17.24 18.83 16.61
N VAL A 371 15.91 18.90 16.80
CA VAL A 371 14.92 19.07 15.74
C VAL A 371 14.09 20.31 16.03
N THR A 372 14.03 21.22 15.08
CA THR A 372 13.28 22.47 15.19
C THR A 372 11.92 22.32 14.51
N ILE A 373 10.83 22.54 15.26
CA ILE A 373 9.46 22.37 14.78
C ILE A 373 8.73 23.71 14.85
N ARG A 374 8.05 24.09 13.77
CA ARG A 374 7.23 25.29 13.69
C ARG A 374 5.74 24.95 13.62
N ASN A 375 4.92 25.63 14.42
CA ASN A 375 3.47 25.65 14.29
C ASN A 375 3.08 26.62 13.16
N LEU A 376 2.29 26.15 12.23
CA LEU A 376 1.81 26.93 11.07
C LEU A 376 0.37 27.42 11.26
N THR A 377 -0.24 27.13 12.41
CA THR A 377 -1.62 27.51 12.70
C THR A 377 -1.71 28.75 13.60
N ASN A 378 -2.87 29.40 13.60
CA ASN A 378 -3.18 30.52 14.48
C ASN A 378 -3.64 30.10 15.90
N ALA A 379 -3.51 28.79 16.23
CA ALA A 379 -3.87 28.23 17.53
C ALA A 379 -2.68 27.45 18.11
N SER A 380 -2.62 27.33 19.42
CA SER A 380 -1.63 26.48 20.09
C SER A 380 -1.92 25.01 19.80
N LEU A 381 -0.89 24.23 19.48
CA LEU A 381 -0.94 22.79 19.28
C LEU A 381 -0.53 22.08 20.58
N ASP A 382 -1.36 21.15 21.06
CA ASP A 382 -0.97 20.18 22.08
C ASP A 382 -0.16 19.08 21.41
N LEU A 383 1.09 18.90 21.83
CA LEU A 383 2.00 17.88 21.30
C LEU A 383 1.87 16.53 22.02
N SER A 384 0.93 16.36 22.94
CA SER A 384 0.68 15.07 23.60
C SER A 384 0.29 14.01 22.54
N GLY A 385 1.03 12.89 22.53
CA GLY A 385 0.85 11.82 21.52
C GLY A 385 1.48 12.10 20.15
N TRP A 386 2.29 13.17 20.05
CA TRP A 386 3.13 13.37 18.88
C TRP A 386 4.51 12.75 19.10
N GLU A 387 5.14 12.34 18.01
CA GLU A 387 6.46 11.72 18.02
C GLU A 387 7.33 12.26 16.88
N LEU A 388 8.63 12.31 17.10
CA LEU A 388 9.61 12.32 16.01
C LEU A 388 10.07 10.89 15.77
N ARG A 389 10.28 10.53 14.50
CA ARG A 389 10.84 9.23 14.12
C ARG A 389 11.93 9.43 13.07
N ASP A 390 13.02 8.67 13.19
CA ASP A 390 14.08 8.60 12.19
C ASP A 390 13.78 7.55 11.11
N ILE A 391 14.69 7.38 10.16
CA ILE A 391 14.57 6.37 9.11
C ILE A 391 14.61 4.93 9.66
N ALA A 392 15.33 4.71 10.76
CA ALA A 392 15.42 3.42 11.45
C ALA A 392 14.22 3.17 12.39
N ASN A 393 13.22 4.07 12.34
CA ASN A 393 12.03 4.02 13.17
C ASN A 393 12.26 4.16 14.68
N ASN A 394 13.44 4.63 15.08
CA ASN A 394 13.62 5.08 16.46
C ASN A 394 12.72 6.28 16.70
N LYS A 395 12.20 6.39 17.95
CA LYS A 395 11.20 7.40 18.26
C LYS A 395 11.56 8.27 19.46
N PHE A 396 11.16 9.52 19.37
CA PHE A 396 11.21 10.49 20.44
C PHE A 396 9.83 11.11 20.66
N THR A 397 9.25 10.85 21.84
CA THR A 397 7.89 11.34 22.17
C THR A 397 7.93 12.83 22.52
N LEU A 398 7.07 13.59 21.89
CA LEU A 398 6.90 15.03 22.16
C LEU A 398 5.88 15.25 23.29
N THR A 399 6.07 16.31 24.02
CA THR A 399 5.17 16.74 25.11
C THR A 399 5.06 18.26 25.16
N GLY A 400 4.02 18.75 25.81
CA GLY A 400 3.78 20.17 26.00
C GLY A 400 2.99 20.81 24.86
N ALA A 401 3.05 22.13 24.78
CA ALA A 401 2.31 22.89 23.80
C ALA A 401 3.26 23.70 22.90
N LEU A 402 2.93 23.75 21.62
CA LEU A 402 3.60 24.60 20.63
C LEU A 402 2.68 25.80 20.32
N PRO A 403 2.99 27.02 20.79
CA PRO A 403 2.11 28.16 20.58
C PRO A 403 1.86 28.48 19.11
N ALA A 404 0.81 29.26 18.84
CA ALA A 404 0.44 29.68 17.49
C ALA A 404 1.58 30.41 16.77
N ASN A 405 1.90 30.01 15.56
CA ASN A 405 2.96 30.56 14.69
C ASN A 405 4.38 30.52 15.28
N GLU A 406 4.57 29.90 16.43
CA GLU A 406 5.86 29.81 17.12
C GLU A 406 6.65 28.57 16.70
N THR A 407 7.90 28.56 17.13
CA THR A 407 8.86 27.51 16.88
C THR A 407 9.40 26.95 18.19
N ILE A 408 9.56 25.65 18.31
CA ILE A 408 10.27 25.00 19.41
C ILE A 408 11.49 24.24 18.88
N VAL A 409 12.53 24.19 19.71
CA VAL A 409 13.69 23.34 19.51
C VAL A 409 13.58 22.16 20.45
N VAL A 410 13.48 20.97 19.87
CA VAL A 410 13.40 19.71 20.60
C VAL A 410 14.80 19.12 20.65
N THR A 411 15.34 18.95 21.85
CA THR A 411 16.66 18.35 22.07
C THR A 411 16.51 16.84 22.32
N MET A 412 17.26 16.03 21.58
CA MET A 412 17.28 14.56 21.72
C MET A 412 18.04 14.19 23.00
N THR A 413 17.36 14.14 24.11
CA THR A 413 17.98 13.93 25.44
C THR A 413 18.34 12.48 25.74
N THR A 414 17.93 11.55 24.87
CA THR A 414 18.16 10.12 25.02
C THR A 414 18.69 9.52 23.72
N PHE A 415 19.31 8.33 23.80
CA PHE A 415 19.70 7.56 22.62
C PHE A 415 18.50 6.94 21.87
N ALA A 416 17.28 7.30 22.24
CA ALA A 416 16.08 6.68 21.68
C ALA A 416 15.90 7.00 20.17
N MET A 417 16.43 8.13 19.70
CA MET A 417 16.41 8.54 18.30
C MET A 417 17.65 9.39 18.00
N PRO A 418 18.82 8.78 17.75
CA PRO A 418 20.00 9.52 17.32
C PRO A 418 19.83 9.98 15.87
N LEU A 419 20.28 11.19 15.56
CA LEU A 419 20.30 11.72 14.19
C LEU A 419 21.59 11.28 13.48
N ASN A 420 21.47 10.67 12.31
CA ASN A 420 22.64 10.13 11.58
C ASN A 420 23.41 11.23 10.85
N GLN A 421 24.71 11.37 11.11
CA GLN A 421 25.57 12.34 10.41
C GLN A 421 25.80 11.97 8.93
N THR A 422 25.57 10.74 8.54
CA THR A 422 25.67 10.28 7.14
C THR A 422 24.41 10.55 6.30
N GLY A 423 23.36 11.05 6.95
CA GLY A 423 22.05 11.33 6.36
C GLY A 423 20.94 10.62 7.10
N ASP A 424 19.76 11.21 7.12
CA ASP A 424 18.60 10.66 7.82
C ASP A 424 17.29 11.22 7.24
N THR A 425 16.19 10.54 7.56
CA THR A 425 14.82 11.00 7.30
C THR A 425 14.08 11.15 8.61
N ILE A 426 13.69 12.38 8.96
CA ILE A 426 12.98 12.67 10.21
C ILE A 426 11.52 12.95 9.92
N ARG A 427 10.64 12.20 10.57
CA ARG A 427 9.18 12.31 10.47
C ARG A 427 8.60 12.92 11.74
N LEU A 428 7.73 13.89 11.58
CA LEU A 428 6.89 14.43 12.65
C LEU A 428 5.54 13.71 12.58
N MET A 429 5.23 12.93 13.59
CA MET A 429 4.07 12.04 13.64
C MET A 429 3.02 12.55 14.63
N ARG A 430 1.73 12.33 14.33
CA ARG A 430 0.62 12.45 15.27
C ARG A 430 -0.20 11.16 15.23
N GLY A 431 -0.01 10.28 16.21
CA GLY A 431 -0.49 8.92 16.09
C GLY A 431 0.13 8.25 14.85
N PRO A 432 -0.64 7.59 13.99
CA PRO A 432 -0.12 6.97 12.76
C PRO A 432 0.15 7.97 11.62
N ALA A 433 -0.33 9.21 11.72
CA ALA A 433 -0.25 10.19 10.64
C ALA A 433 1.10 10.90 10.59
N VAL A 434 1.76 10.92 9.42
CA VAL A 434 2.91 11.79 9.15
C VAL A 434 2.40 13.22 8.92
N ILE A 435 2.74 14.14 9.81
CA ILE A 435 2.40 15.56 9.71
C ILE A 435 3.39 16.29 8.81
N HIS A 436 4.67 15.93 8.91
CA HIS A 436 5.75 16.47 8.09
C HIS A 436 6.96 15.53 8.10
N GLN A 437 7.68 15.51 6.99
CA GLN A 437 8.91 14.73 6.84
C GLN A 437 9.99 15.60 6.21
N VAL A 438 11.22 15.42 6.63
CA VAL A 438 12.42 16.02 6.04
C VAL A 438 13.49 14.96 5.87
N THR A 439 14.29 15.08 4.81
CA THR A 439 15.43 14.21 4.55
C THR A 439 16.67 15.07 4.34
N TYR A 440 17.78 14.65 4.88
CA TYR A 440 19.08 15.26 4.65
C TYR A 440 20.14 14.18 4.34
N SER A 441 21.15 14.56 3.60
CA SER A 441 22.30 13.71 3.28
C SER A 441 23.53 14.11 4.09
N GLY A 442 24.50 13.21 4.23
CA GLY A 442 25.76 13.50 4.92
C GLY A 442 26.55 14.67 4.33
N SER A 443 26.36 14.98 3.04
CA SER A 443 26.99 16.16 2.41
C SER A 443 26.45 17.51 2.91
N GLN A 444 25.29 17.53 3.58
CA GLN A 444 24.69 18.71 4.16
C GLN A 444 25.04 18.89 5.64
N VAL A 445 25.64 17.86 6.27
CA VAL A 445 25.96 17.87 7.69
C VAL A 445 27.35 18.54 7.89
N VAL A 446 27.38 19.57 8.72
CA VAL A 446 28.59 20.27 9.13
C VAL A 446 28.53 20.44 10.65
N GLU A 447 29.62 20.11 11.36
CA GLU A 447 29.69 20.19 12.82
C GLU A 447 29.25 21.57 13.31
N GLY A 448 28.29 21.59 14.22
CA GLY A 448 27.73 22.79 14.83
C GLY A 448 26.79 23.63 13.96
N GLN A 449 26.40 23.12 12.77
CA GLN A 449 25.48 23.82 11.88
C GLN A 449 24.17 23.05 11.68
N GLU A 450 23.06 23.76 11.66
CA GLU A 450 21.77 23.21 11.36
C GLU A 450 21.59 22.97 9.86
N VAL A 451 21.02 21.83 9.50
CA VAL A 451 20.45 21.60 8.17
C VAL A 451 19.04 22.19 8.17
N THR A 452 18.79 23.18 7.32
CA THR A 452 17.51 23.90 7.28
C THR A 452 16.64 23.48 6.13
N PHE A 453 15.31 23.49 6.35
CA PHE A 453 14.29 23.11 5.37
C PHE A 453 13.29 24.27 5.18
N ASN A 454 12.95 24.56 3.94
CA ASN A 454 12.06 25.66 3.54
C ASN A 454 10.59 25.25 3.44
#